data_65885efcd2cbb6cb2666935b4e017222
#
_entry.id   65885efcd2cbb6cb2666935b4e017222
#
_cell.length_a   1.000
_cell.length_b   1.000
_cell.length_c   1.000
_cell.angle_alpha   90.00
_cell.angle_beta   90.00
_cell.angle_gamma   90.00
#
_symmetry.space_group_name_H-M   'P 1'
#
loop_
_entity.id
_entity.type
_entity.pdbx_description
1 polymer ?
#
loop_
_entity_poly.entity_id
_entity_poly.type
_entity_poly.pdbx_seq_one_letter_code
_entity_poly.pdbx_strand_id
1 'polypeptide(L)'
;MKKFNIYFLIFFLTFSFHSTTKSDEKIVFLDVEFAVSNSNVGKKILNELDQAKKNEIKKLKIIEKDLKSKEKEINNIKNIVSKEELENKIKEFKKDVEKFKIKQKKIQKNFKNNKNKKLDELFKKINPLIIGYMNDNSIEMIIGKNNVYLAKSNLDITKKIIELINKNFN
;
A
#
# COMPACT_ATOMS: atom_id res chain seq x y z
N MET A 1 18.33 -32.19 -68.90
CA MET A 1 18.45 -30.84 -68.34
C MET A 1 17.15 -30.22 -67.78
N LYS A 2 15.97 -30.82 -68.01
CA LYS A 2 14.69 -30.28 -67.45
C LYS A 2 14.36 -30.64 -65.99
N LYS A 3 15.00 -31.72 -65.45
CA LYS A 3 14.72 -32.17 -64.07
C LYS A 3 15.49 -31.38 -62.97
N PHE A 4 16.61 -30.77 -63.33
CA PHE A 4 17.41 -29.97 -62.38
C PHE A 4 16.71 -28.67 -61.95
N ASN A 5 15.96 -28.04 -62.82
CA ASN A 5 15.24 -26.80 -62.54
C ASN A 5 14.05 -26.96 -61.58
N ILE A 6 13.42 -28.14 -61.50
CA ILE A 6 12.28 -28.42 -60.65
C ILE A 6 12.70 -28.52 -59.17
N TYR A 7 13.82 -29.17 -58.88
CA TYR A 7 14.36 -29.29 -57.53
C TYR A 7 14.91 -27.98 -57.00
N PHE A 8 15.46 -27.14 -57.87
CA PHE A 8 15.91 -25.78 -57.53
C PHE A 8 14.74 -24.86 -57.21
N LEU A 9 13.64 -24.98 -57.93
CA LEU A 9 12.41 -24.23 -57.66
C LEU A 9 11.74 -24.67 -56.36
N ILE A 10 11.73 -25.96 -56.04
CA ILE A 10 11.21 -26.47 -54.76
C ILE A 10 12.09 -26.05 -53.59
N PHE A 11 13.41 -26.04 -53.73
CA PHE A 11 14.33 -25.56 -52.69
C PHE A 11 14.17 -24.06 -52.42
N PHE A 12 13.89 -23.25 -53.44
CA PHE A 12 13.68 -21.82 -53.28
C PHE A 12 12.32 -21.49 -52.63
N LEU A 13 11.30 -22.33 -52.83
CA LEU A 13 9.97 -22.16 -52.24
C LEU A 13 9.95 -22.47 -50.74
N THR A 14 10.83 -23.34 -50.23
CA THR A 14 10.90 -23.68 -48.80
C THR A 14 11.68 -22.67 -47.97
N PHE A 15 12.44 -21.77 -48.60
CA PHE A 15 13.25 -20.78 -47.93
C PHE A 15 12.50 -19.46 -47.60
N SER A 16 11.28 -19.30 -48.12
CA SER A 16 10.53 -18.00 -48.02
C SER A 16 9.56 -17.89 -46.82
N PHE A 17 9.47 -18.91 -45.95
CA PHE A 17 8.57 -18.86 -44.80
C PHE A 17 9.28 -18.70 -43.46
N HIS A 18 10.31 -17.86 -43.40
CA HIS A 18 10.72 -17.29 -42.11
C HIS A 18 9.93 -16.03 -41.85
N SER A 19 8.64 -16.16 -41.49
CA SER A 19 7.90 -15.12 -40.84
C SER A 19 8.55 -14.87 -39.49
N THR A 20 9.40 -13.84 -39.41
CA THR A 20 9.78 -13.29 -38.12
C THR A 20 8.49 -12.76 -37.50
N THR A 21 7.86 -13.55 -36.64
CA THR A 21 6.83 -13.07 -35.75
C THR A 21 7.51 -12.07 -34.82
N LYS A 22 7.39 -10.77 -35.17
CA LYS A 22 7.74 -9.71 -34.27
C LYS A 22 6.79 -9.88 -33.09
N SER A 23 7.28 -10.43 -31.99
CA SER A 23 6.58 -10.39 -30.73
C SER A 23 6.42 -8.90 -30.43
N ASP A 24 5.21 -8.37 -30.58
CA ASP A 24 4.91 -7.03 -30.08
C ASP A 24 5.05 -7.08 -28.56
N GLU A 25 6.19 -6.60 -28.07
CA GLU A 25 6.48 -6.50 -26.64
C GLU A 25 5.36 -5.66 -26.00
N LYS A 26 4.47 -6.35 -25.29
CA LYS A 26 3.32 -5.73 -24.68
C LYS A 26 3.70 -5.08 -23.37
N ILE A 27 3.82 -3.76 -23.39
CA ILE A 27 4.07 -2.95 -22.19
C ILE A 27 2.73 -2.36 -21.74
N VAL A 28 2.42 -2.50 -20.46
CA VAL A 28 1.19 -1.99 -19.84
C VAL A 28 1.53 -1.18 -18.60
N PHE A 29 0.56 -0.48 -18.03
CA PHE A 29 0.76 0.20 -16.77
C PHE A 29 -0.30 -0.16 -15.74
N LEU A 30 0.09 -0.05 -14.47
CA LEU A 30 -0.70 -0.45 -13.32
C LEU A 30 -0.56 0.59 -12.21
N ASP A 31 -1.69 1.05 -11.69
CA ASP A 31 -1.76 1.77 -10.42
C ASP A 31 -1.89 0.74 -9.29
N VAL A 32 -0.73 0.28 -8.80
CA VAL A 32 -0.68 -0.77 -7.77
C VAL A 32 -1.35 -0.32 -6.48
N GLU A 33 -1.12 0.93 -6.06
CA GLU A 33 -1.67 1.47 -4.82
C GLU A 33 -3.19 1.58 -4.91
N PHE A 34 -3.70 2.08 -6.02
CA PHE A 34 -5.14 2.14 -6.29
C PHE A 34 -5.75 0.74 -6.37
N ALA A 35 -5.10 -0.20 -7.06
CA ALA A 35 -5.60 -1.57 -7.20
C ALA A 35 -5.72 -2.27 -5.84
N VAL A 36 -4.70 -2.17 -5.00
CA VAL A 36 -4.70 -2.74 -3.66
C VAL A 36 -5.77 -2.08 -2.78
N SER A 37 -5.79 -0.74 -2.74
CA SER A 37 -6.71 0.02 -1.87
C SER A 37 -8.18 -0.18 -2.23
N ASN A 38 -8.48 -0.45 -3.51
CA ASN A 38 -9.85 -0.63 -4.02
C ASN A 38 -10.28 -2.09 -4.12
N SER A 39 -9.38 -3.05 -3.89
CA SER A 39 -9.75 -4.46 -3.77
C SER A 39 -10.52 -4.73 -2.48
N ASN A 40 -11.32 -5.82 -2.43
CA ASN A 40 -12.07 -6.22 -1.25
C ASN A 40 -11.17 -6.44 -0.04
N VAL A 41 -10.08 -7.19 -0.23
CA VAL A 41 -9.10 -7.47 0.83
C VAL A 41 -8.36 -6.21 1.28
N GLY A 42 -8.02 -5.31 0.35
CA GLY A 42 -7.38 -4.03 0.67
C GLY A 42 -8.29 -3.12 1.50
N LYS A 43 -9.56 -2.97 1.09
CA LYS A 43 -10.57 -2.23 1.85
C LYS A 43 -10.77 -2.79 3.26
N LYS A 44 -10.81 -4.12 3.40
CA LYS A 44 -10.91 -4.78 4.71
C LYS A 44 -9.72 -4.44 5.61
N ILE A 45 -8.51 -4.55 5.09
CA ILE A 45 -7.27 -4.20 5.82
C ILE A 45 -7.28 -2.71 6.23
N LEU A 46 -7.64 -1.82 5.31
CA LEU A 46 -7.71 -0.38 5.60
C LEU A 46 -8.75 -0.05 6.66
N ASN A 47 -9.93 -0.69 6.61
CA ASN A 47 -10.97 -0.52 7.62
C ASN A 47 -10.53 -1.03 8.99
N GLU A 48 -9.89 -2.20 9.08
CA GLU A 48 -9.34 -2.74 10.33
C GLU A 48 -8.30 -1.78 10.94
N LEU A 49 -7.41 -1.23 10.11
CA LEU A 49 -6.40 -0.27 10.54
C LEU A 49 -7.03 1.04 11.03
N ASP A 50 -8.06 1.54 10.35
CA ASP A 50 -8.79 2.74 10.75
C ASP A 50 -9.52 2.54 12.08
N GLN A 51 -10.18 1.40 12.28
CA GLN A 51 -10.82 1.06 13.56
C GLN A 51 -9.80 0.97 14.70
N ALA A 52 -8.67 0.32 14.47
CA ALA A 52 -7.59 0.25 15.47
C ALA A 52 -7.07 1.64 15.82
N LYS A 53 -6.87 2.52 14.82
CA LYS A 53 -6.47 3.92 15.03
C LYS A 53 -7.50 4.70 15.82
N LYS A 54 -8.80 4.59 15.47
CA LYS A 54 -9.89 5.25 16.19
C LYS A 54 -9.94 4.84 17.66
N ASN A 55 -9.73 3.55 17.96
CA ASN A 55 -9.70 3.06 19.34
C ASN A 55 -8.53 3.65 20.14
N GLU A 56 -7.33 3.72 19.54
CA GLU A 56 -6.19 4.34 20.21
C GLU A 56 -6.37 5.85 20.41
N ILE A 57 -6.99 6.57 19.46
CA ILE A 57 -7.34 7.99 19.60
C ILE A 57 -8.35 8.19 20.73
N LYS A 58 -9.35 7.30 20.89
CA LYS A 58 -10.28 7.37 22.03
C LYS A 58 -9.54 7.26 23.39
N LYS A 59 -8.60 6.33 23.50
CA LYS A 59 -7.77 6.20 24.71
C LYS A 59 -6.92 7.44 24.97
N LEU A 60 -6.36 8.06 23.94
CA LEU A 60 -5.62 9.33 24.08
C LEU A 60 -6.51 10.46 24.57
N LYS A 61 -7.74 10.58 24.04
CA LYS A 61 -8.70 11.62 24.48
C LYS A 61 -9.05 11.49 25.96
N ILE A 62 -9.14 10.27 26.50
CA ILE A 62 -9.37 10.05 27.93
C ILE A 62 -8.20 10.60 28.76
N ILE A 63 -6.97 10.28 28.36
CA ILE A 63 -5.75 10.76 29.05
C ILE A 63 -5.65 12.29 28.94
N GLU A 64 -5.94 12.85 27.78
CA GLU A 64 -5.95 14.31 27.57
C GLU A 64 -6.96 15.01 28.49
N LYS A 65 -8.14 14.42 28.66
CA LYS A 65 -9.16 14.96 29.57
C LYS A 65 -8.68 14.91 31.02
N ASP A 66 -8.03 13.82 31.45
CA ASP A 66 -7.44 13.68 32.80
C ASP A 66 -6.34 14.73 33.02
N LEU A 67 -5.44 14.92 32.06
CA LEU A 67 -4.40 15.95 32.13
C LEU A 67 -5.00 17.36 32.26
N LYS A 68 -6.04 17.66 31.47
CA LYS A 68 -6.75 18.97 31.62
C LYS A 68 -7.40 19.15 32.99
N SER A 69 -7.91 18.07 33.58
CA SER A 69 -8.47 18.12 34.93
C SER A 69 -7.39 18.37 35.99
N LYS A 70 -6.24 17.67 35.89
CA LYS A 70 -5.08 17.87 36.78
C LYS A 70 -4.50 19.29 36.66
N GLU A 71 -4.42 19.85 35.44
CA GLU A 71 -3.98 21.22 35.22
C GLU A 71 -4.88 22.21 35.91
N LYS A 72 -6.22 22.06 35.82
CA LYS A 72 -7.19 22.92 36.52
C LYS A 72 -7.06 22.79 38.03
N GLU A 73 -6.89 21.57 38.55
CA GLU A 73 -6.69 21.33 39.98
C GLU A 73 -5.47 22.06 40.49
N ILE A 74 -4.32 21.94 39.83
CA ILE A 74 -3.07 22.61 40.17
C ILE A 74 -3.30 24.16 40.18
N ASN A 75 -3.99 24.70 39.18
CA ASN A 75 -4.29 26.10 39.10
C ASN A 75 -5.19 26.59 40.26
N ASN A 76 -6.13 25.78 40.71
CA ASN A 76 -7.03 26.12 41.81
C ASN A 76 -6.33 26.14 43.16
N ILE A 77 -5.35 25.24 43.36
CA ILE A 77 -4.67 25.10 44.67
C ILE A 77 -3.39 25.95 44.81
N LYS A 78 -2.91 26.56 43.71
CA LYS A 78 -1.62 27.28 43.70
C LYS A 78 -1.41 28.33 44.78
N ASN A 79 -2.51 28.92 45.32
CA ASN A 79 -2.48 29.95 46.37
C ASN A 79 -2.90 29.39 47.75
N ILE A 80 -3.18 28.07 47.84
CA ILE A 80 -3.77 27.45 49.04
C ILE A 80 -2.76 26.48 49.70
N VAL A 81 -1.94 25.80 48.87
CA VAL A 81 -0.98 24.79 49.35
C VAL A 81 0.41 25.39 49.59
N SER A 82 1.28 24.63 50.28
CA SER A 82 2.68 25.01 50.44
C SER A 82 3.41 25.06 49.12
N LYS A 83 4.49 25.83 49.02
CA LYS A 83 5.34 25.91 47.83
C LYS A 83 5.89 24.55 47.45
N GLU A 84 6.32 23.74 48.40
CA GLU A 84 6.87 22.39 48.19
C GLU A 84 5.80 21.44 47.61
N GLU A 85 4.60 21.47 48.15
CA GLU A 85 3.48 20.66 47.64
C GLU A 85 3.12 21.03 46.20
N LEU A 86 3.08 22.33 45.90
CA LEU A 86 2.80 22.84 44.56
C LEU A 86 3.87 22.39 43.56
N GLU A 87 5.15 22.53 43.93
CA GLU A 87 6.28 22.10 43.10
C GLU A 87 6.21 20.59 42.80
N ASN A 88 5.88 19.76 43.78
CA ASN A 88 5.72 18.33 43.61
C ASN A 88 4.58 17.98 42.64
N LYS A 89 3.41 18.61 42.79
CA LYS A 89 2.27 18.42 41.86
C LYS A 89 2.59 18.86 40.44
N ILE A 90 3.29 19.96 40.25
CA ILE A 90 3.73 20.47 38.95
C ILE A 90 4.74 19.45 38.32
N LYS A 91 5.66 18.91 39.10
CA LYS A 91 6.64 17.93 38.62
C LYS A 91 5.97 16.64 38.18
N GLU A 92 4.98 16.15 38.92
CA GLU A 92 4.19 14.97 38.52
C GLU A 92 3.38 15.24 37.25
N PHE A 93 2.70 16.37 37.17
CA PHE A 93 1.98 16.76 35.97
C PHE A 93 2.87 16.82 34.72
N LYS A 94 4.06 17.43 34.84
CA LYS A 94 5.04 17.47 33.73
C LYS A 94 5.45 16.06 33.28
N LYS A 95 5.66 15.11 34.22
CA LYS A 95 5.93 13.71 33.87
C LYS A 95 4.76 13.06 33.13
N ASP A 96 3.54 13.32 33.55
CA ASP A 96 2.35 12.75 32.89
C ASP A 96 2.15 13.33 31.49
N VAL A 97 2.39 14.62 31.29
CA VAL A 97 2.40 15.27 29.96
C VAL A 97 3.47 14.64 29.05
N GLU A 98 4.66 14.38 29.59
CA GLU A 98 5.74 13.72 28.82
C GLU A 98 5.36 12.30 28.40
N LYS A 99 4.82 11.50 29.33
CA LYS A 99 4.29 10.16 29.03
C LYS A 99 3.22 10.20 27.96
N PHE A 100 2.33 11.18 27.99
CA PHE A 100 1.29 11.36 26.98
C PHE A 100 1.88 11.65 25.61
N LYS A 101 2.86 12.57 25.50
CA LYS A 101 3.57 12.85 24.23
C LYS A 101 4.27 11.63 23.68
N ILE A 102 4.96 10.84 24.53
CA ILE A 102 5.62 9.60 24.14
C ILE A 102 4.58 8.59 23.61
N LYS A 103 3.44 8.46 24.31
CA LYS A 103 2.36 7.57 23.89
C LYS A 103 1.76 7.97 22.54
N GLN A 104 1.54 9.28 22.30
CA GLN A 104 1.08 9.77 21.01
C GLN A 104 2.06 9.38 19.87
N LYS A 105 3.35 9.66 20.05
CA LYS A 105 4.38 9.31 19.06
C LYS A 105 4.44 7.79 18.81
N LYS A 106 4.35 7.00 19.87
CA LYS A 106 4.35 5.53 19.77
C LYS A 106 3.15 5.01 18.98
N ILE A 107 1.96 5.55 19.21
CA ILE A 107 0.74 5.18 18.47
C ILE A 107 0.90 5.49 16.97
N GLN A 108 1.39 6.68 16.63
CA GLN A 108 1.63 7.06 15.23
C GLN A 108 2.64 6.14 14.55
N LYS A 109 3.76 5.85 15.22
CA LYS A 109 4.79 4.94 14.72
C LYS A 109 4.24 3.52 14.52
N ASN A 110 3.54 3.00 15.52
CA ASN A 110 2.95 1.65 15.45
C ASN A 110 1.92 1.55 14.33
N PHE A 111 1.08 2.57 14.15
CA PHE A 111 0.10 2.60 13.06
C PHE A 111 0.79 2.54 11.69
N LYS A 112 1.82 3.37 11.48
CA LYS A 112 2.60 3.37 10.23
C LYS A 112 3.25 2.00 9.98
N ASN A 113 3.88 1.43 11.00
CA ASN A 113 4.55 0.14 10.87
C ASN A 113 3.55 -0.99 10.57
N ASN A 114 2.41 -1.02 11.26
CA ASN A 114 1.37 -2.02 11.02
C ASN A 114 0.75 -1.90 9.63
N LYS A 115 0.52 -0.66 9.17
CA LYS A 115 0.05 -0.41 7.81
C LYS A 115 1.03 -0.98 6.79
N ASN A 116 2.31 -0.61 6.90
CA ASN A 116 3.33 -1.07 5.96
C ASN A 116 3.42 -2.61 5.98
N LYS A 117 3.50 -3.22 7.18
CA LYS A 117 3.57 -4.67 7.32
C LYS A 117 2.40 -5.38 6.64
N LYS A 118 1.15 -4.94 6.90
CA LYS A 118 -0.05 -5.55 6.29
C LYS A 118 -0.08 -5.36 4.77
N LEU A 119 0.36 -4.21 4.26
CA LEU A 119 0.47 -3.98 2.82
C LEU A 119 1.55 -4.85 2.18
N ASP A 120 2.73 -4.96 2.80
CA ASP A 120 3.82 -5.83 2.31
C ASP A 120 3.40 -7.31 2.26
N GLU A 121 2.69 -7.78 3.30
CA GLU A 121 2.13 -9.13 3.33
C GLU A 121 1.11 -9.35 2.21
N LEU A 122 0.28 -8.34 1.92
CA LEU A 122 -0.67 -8.39 0.83
C LEU A 122 0.03 -8.39 -0.53
N PHE A 123 1.04 -7.53 -0.73
CA PHE A 123 1.83 -7.51 -1.97
C PHE A 123 2.52 -8.85 -2.26
N LYS A 124 3.09 -9.50 -1.24
CA LYS A 124 3.70 -10.84 -1.40
C LYS A 124 2.70 -11.87 -1.93
N LYS A 125 1.42 -11.74 -1.58
CA LYS A 125 0.34 -12.63 -2.06
C LYS A 125 -0.17 -12.24 -3.45
N ILE A 126 -0.17 -10.94 -3.78
CA ILE A 126 -0.68 -10.41 -5.05
C ILE A 126 0.34 -10.59 -6.18
N ASN A 127 1.64 -10.40 -5.91
CA ASN A 127 2.67 -10.47 -6.93
C ASN A 127 2.65 -11.75 -7.78
N PRO A 128 2.50 -12.96 -7.20
CA PRO A 128 2.37 -14.18 -8.01
C PRO A 128 1.16 -14.16 -8.95
N LEU A 129 0.04 -13.55 -8.53
CA LEU A 129 -1.15 -13.42 -9.38
C LEU A 129 -0.90 -12.46 -10.54
N ILE A 130 -0.19 -11.35 -10.30
CA ILE A 130 0.19 -10.40 -11.35
C ILE A 130 1.12 -11.08 -12.36
N ILE A 131 2.11 -11.84 -11.90
CA ILE A 131 3.03 -12.61 -12.77
C ILE A 131 2.24 -13.61 -13.61
N GLY A 132 1.32 -14.38 -13.02
CA GLY A 132 0.43 -15.27 -13.75
C GLY A 132 -0.36 -14.54 -14.84
N TYR A 133 -0.96 -13.38 -14.48
CA TYR A 133 -1.69 -12.55 -15.42
C TYR A 133 -0.80 -12.03 -16.57
N MET A 134 0.45 -11.66 -16.29
CA MET A 134 1.42 -11.26 -17.32
C MET A 134 1.66 -12.40 -18.32
N ASN A 135 1.93 -13.59 -17.82
CA ASN A 135 2.17 -14.78 -18.66
C ASN A 135 0.95 -15.10 -19.55
N ASP A 136 -0.26 -15.11 -18.94
CA ASP A 136 -1.50 -15.45 -19.65
C ASP A 136 -1.88 -14.41 -20.73
N ASN A 137 -1.36 -13.18 -20.63
CA ASN A 137 -1.70 -12.06 -21.52
C ASN A 137 -0.53 -11.59 -22.39
N SER A 138 0.59 -12.33 -22.42
CA SER A 138 1.82 -11.97 -23.16
C SER A 138 2.31 -10.56 -22.84
N ILE A 139 2.30 -10.18 -21.54
CA ILE A 139 2.79 -8.89 -21.05
C ILE A 139 4.25 -9.06 -20.66
N GLU A 140 5.13 -8.30 -21.30
CA GLU A 140 6.56 -8.32 -21.05
C GLU A 140 6.96 -7.38 -19.89
N MET A 141 6.24 -6.26 -19.75
CA MET A 141 6.58 -5.25 -18.74
C MET A 141 5.33 -4.57 -18.19
N ILE A 142 5.33 -4.35 -16.88
CA ILE A 142 4.38 -3.47 -16.20
C ILE A 142 5.10 -2.26 -15.65
N ILE A 143 4.67 -1.06 -16.02
CA ILE A 143 5.18 0.21 -15.53
C ILE A 143 4.20 0.76 -14.48
N GLY A 144 4.72 1.29 -13.38
CA GLY A 144 3.89 1.99 -12.40
C GLY A 144 3.23 3.23 -13.01
N LYS A 145 1.93 3.41 -12.82
CA LYS A 145 1.15 4.51 -13.41
C LYS A 145 1.75 5.90 -13.15
N ASN A 146 2.36 6.10 -11.98
CA ASN A 146 3.00 7.35 -11.60
C ASN A 146 4.23 7.71 -12.49
N ASN A 147 4.77 6.73 -13.22
CA ASN A 147 5.90 6.91 -14.13
C ASN A 147 5.46 7.05 -15.60
N VAL A 148 4.15 7.04 -15.88
CA VAL A 148 3.59 7.15 -17.22
C VAL A 148 3.09 8.56 -17.44
N TYR A 149 3.75 9.31 -18.34
CA TYR A 149 3.32 10.66 -18.69
C TYR A 149 2.07 10.64 -19.58
N LEU A 150 2.07 9.79 -20.63
CA LEU A 150 0.97 9.64 -21.56
C LEU A 150 0.93 8.22 -22.13
N ALA A 151 -0.24 7.59 -22.13
CA ALA A 151 -0.45 6.27 -22.73
C ALA A 151 -1.91 6.10 -23.16
N LYS A 152 -2.16 5.12 -24.03
CA LYS A 152 -3.53 4.73 -24.40
C LYS A 152 -4.22 4.06 -23.21
N SER A 153 -5.50 4.34 -23.01
CA SER A 153 -6.29 3.79 -21.88
C SER A 153 -6.41 2.27 -21.86
N ASN A 154 -6.32 1.62 -23.03
CA ASN A 154 -6.36 0.17 -23.12
C ASN A 154 -5.10 -0.52 -22.56
N LEU A 155 -4.04 0.24 -22.28
CA LEU A 155 -2.83 -0.24 -21.62
C LEU A 155 -2.91 -0.17 -20.08
N ASP A 156 -3.94 0.48 -19.52
CA ASP A 156 -4.21 0.48 -18.08
C ASP A 156 -4.86 -0.85 -17.66
N ILE A 157 -4.11 -1.67 -16.93
CA ILE A 157 -4.60 -2.96 -16.44
C ILE A 157 -5.13 -2.89 -15.00
N THR A 158 -5.19 -1.69 -14.40
CA THR A 158 -5.52 -1.51 -12.98
C THR A 158 -6.85 -2.18 -12.59
N LYS A 159 -7.92 -1.97 -13.39
CA LYS A 159 -9.22 -2.59 -13.13
C LYS A 159 -9.17 -4.12 -13.20
N LYS A 160 -8.45 -4.67 -14.17
CA LYS A 160 -8.29 -6.13 -14.34
C LYS A 160 -7.55 -6.76 -13.16
N ILE A 161 -6.56 -6.05 -12.62
CA ILE A 161 -5.84 -6.51 -11.43
C ILE A 161 -6.73 -6.44 -10.18
N ILE A 162 -7.60 -5.41 -10.03
CA ILE A 162 -8.60 -5.37 -8.95
C ILE A 162 -9.53 -6.59 -9.01
N GLU A 163 -10.05 -6.90 -10.19
CA GLU A 163 -10.92 -8.06 -10.40
C GLU A 163 -10.20 -9.38 -10.07
N LEU A 164 -8.94 -9.50 -10.50
CA LEU A 164 -8.09 -10.65 -10.23
C LEU A 164 -7.86 -10.83 -8.72
N ILE A 165 -7.55 -9.76 -8.00
CA ILE A 165 -7.38 -9.76 -6.55
C ILE A 165 -8.70 -10.19 -5.87
N ASN A 166 -9.83 -9.58 -6.26
CA ASN A 166 -11.12 -9.88 -5.67
C ASN A 166 -11.59 -11.32 -5.92
N LYS A 167 -11.20 -11.92 -7.05
CA LYS A 167 -11.49 -13.32 -7.34
C LYS A 167 -10.71 -14.29 -6.44
N ASN A 168 -9.49 -13.94 -6.05
CA ASN A 168 -8.58 -14.81 -5.31
C ASN A 168 -8.55 -14.54 -3.80
N PHE A 169 -8.98 -13.36 -3.36
CA PHE A 169 -9.00 -12.95 -1.95
C PHE A 169 -10.36 -12.35 -1.62
N ASN A 170 -11.26 -13.16 -1.10
CA ASN A 170 -12.56 -12.72 -0.54
C ASN A 170 -12.45 -12.33 0.93
#